data_04c58bc64d0d37b89007573d80110bb6
#
_entry.id   04c58bc64d0d37b89007573d80110bb6
#
_cell.length_a   1.000
_cell.length_b   1.000
_cell.length_c   1.000
_cell.angle_alpha   90.00
_cell.angle_beta   90.00
_cell.angle_gamma   90.00
#
_symmetry.space_group_name_H-M   'P 1'
#
loop_
_entity.id
_entity.type
_entity.pdbx_description
1 polymer ?
#
loop_
_entity_poly.entity_id
_entity_poly.type
_entity_poly.pdbx_seq_one_letter_code
_entity_poly.pdbx_strand_id
1 'polypeptide(L)'
;VPLGPEDHYLSELQEEYPGKFAAVGIYDAAAPDPAENLDRRIKESSIQGIRVGFVDQEAGVNDDPEKYELFPLFQAMAERGLKVWFYAEPAQVEMFDRVLERLPDLVAVFNHCGFMVSLDNLSIDQHARPHFEVQIPPPTLDLLERVGERPNTYVHFSGQYAFSHDPYPYPDMAPVTQRLFKIFGPERMLWASDFPWILEVPGYEEPVS
;
A
#
# COMPACT_ATOMS: atom_id res chain seq x y z
N VAL A 1 -1.35 6.69 14.72
CA VAL A 1 -0.85 5.78 15.74
C VAL A 1 -0.39 4.54 14.98
N PRO A 2 0.89 4.15 15.03
CA PRO A 2 1.29 2.89 14.47
C PRO A 2 0.59 1.79 15.29
N LEU A 3 -0.41 1.17 14.70
CA LEU A 3 -0.93 -0.08 15.20
C LEU A 3 0.21 -1.09 15.03
N GLY A 4 0.58 -1.77 16.10
CA GLY A 4 1.54 -2.86 16.03
C GLY A 4 0.97 -4.07 15.25
N PRO A 5 1.71 -5.17 15.15
CA PRO A 5 1.26 -6.38 14.48
C PRO A 5 0.10 -7.11 15.20
N GLU A 6 -0.41 -6.53 16.28
CA GLU A 6 -1.54 -7.08 17.04
C GLU A 6 -2.87 -6.65 16.43
N ASP A 7 -3.69 -7.62 16.05
CA ASP A 7 -4.93 -7.39 15.31
C ASP A 7 -6.19 -7.39 16.20
N HIS A 8 -6.07 -7.42 17.53
CA HIS A 8 -7.23 -7.58 18.42
C HIS A 8 -8.30 -6.48 18.23
N TYR A 9 -7.87 -5.23 18.02
CA TYR A 9 -8.81 -4.13 17.73
C TYR A 9 -9.58 -4.34 16.42
N LEU A 10 -8.92 -4.93 15.40
CA LEU A 10 -9.59 -5.25 14.14
C LEU A 10 -10.62 -6.37 14.32
N SER A 11 -10.34 -7.34 15.19
CA SER A 11 -11.28 -8.39 15.55
C SER A 11 -12.49 -7.83 16.26
N GLU A 12 -12.29 -6.97 17.27
CA GLU A 12 -13.38 -6.30 18.01
C GLU A 12 -14.32 -5.53 17.09
N LEU A 13 -13.77 -4.77 16.12
CA LEU A 13 -14.57 -4.03 15.13
C LEU A 13 -15.38 -4.96 14.22
N GLN A 14 -14.82 -6.11 13.83
CA GLN A 14 -15.52 -7.08 12.99
C GLN A 14 -16.64 -7.79 13.76
N GLU A 15 -16.44 -8.06 15.05
CA GLU A 15 -17.47 -8.63 15.93
C GLU A 15 -18.59 -7.63 16.19
N GLU A 16 -18.26 -6.36 16.45
CA GLU A 16 -19.26 -5.32 16.71
C GLU A 16 -20.05 -4.94 15.44
N TYR A 17 -19.40 -4.98 14.27
CA TYR A 17 -19.99 -4.59 12.98
C TYR A 17 -19.81 -5.68 11.91
N PRO A 18 -20.50 -6.83 12.01
CA PRO A 18 -20.30 -7.94 11.10
C PRO A 18 -20.48 -7.56 9.62
N GLY A 19 -19.51 -7.89 8.80
CA GLY A 19 -19.55 -7.63 7.35
C GLY A 19 -19.36 -6.17 6.92
N LYS A 20 -19.06 -5.26 7.85
CA LYS A 20 -18.80 -3.84 7.53
C LYS A 20 -17.34 -3.54 7.26
N PHE A 21 -16.42 -4.31 7.83
CA PHE A 21 -14.99 -4.09 7.77
C PHE A 21 -14.25 -5.30 7.20
N ALA A 22 -13.19 -5.01 6.42
CA ALA A 22 -12.17 -5.96 6.04
C ALA A 22 -10.87 -5.55 6.75
N ALA A 23 -10.24 -6.49 7.46
CA ALA A 23 -9.04 -6.22 8.23
C ALA A 23 -7.78 -6.39 7.39
N VAL A 24 -6.88 -5.40 7.44
CA VAL A 24 -5.52 -5.47 6.90
C VAL A 24 -4.55 -5.25 8.05
N GLY A 25 -3.76 -6.27 8.35
CA GLY A 25 -2.75 -6.20 9.41
C GLY A 25 -1.45 -5.58 8.92
N ILE A 26 -0.54 -5.34 9.85
CA ILE A 26 0.83 -4.89 9.56
C ILE A 26 1.77 -6.09 9.59
N TYR A 27 2.81 -6.07 8.76
CA TYR A 27 3.87 -7.08 8.78
C TYR A 27 4.51 -7.17 10.18
N ASP A 28 4.69 -8.39 10.65
CA ASP A 28 5.31 -8.71 11.93
C ASP A 28 6.73 -9.28 11.70
N ALA A 29 7.73 -8.43 11.84
CA ALA A 29 9.13 -8.80 11.67
C ALA A 29 9.65 -9.72 12.80
N ALA A 30 8.93 -9.82 13.91
CA ALA A 30 9.31 -10.69 15.02
C ALA A 30 8.78 -12.13 14.89
N ALA A 31 7.88 -12.37 13.93
CA ALA A 31 7.32 -13.69 13.70
C ALA A 31 8.36 -14.63 13.05
N PRO A 32 8.71 -15.76 13.69
CA PRO A 32 9.75 -16.65 13.19
C PRO A 32 9.33 -17.44 11.94
N ASP A 33 8.03 -17.68 11.78
CA ASP A 33 7.45 -18.40 10.65
C ASP A 33 6.29 -17.56 10.07
N PRO A 34 6.44 -17.02 8.86
CA PRO A 34 5.40 -16.22 8.23
C PRO A 34 4.10 -17.00 7.99
N ALA A 35 4.18 -18.26 7.58
CA ALA A 35 3.00 -19.06 7.26
C ALA A 35 2.17 -19.35 8.52
N GLU A 36 2.83 -19.79 9.59
CA GLU A 36 2.17 -20.05 10.88
C GLU A 36 1.56 -18.77 11.48
N ASN A 37 2.30 -17.66 11.40
CA ASN A 37 1.80 -16.35 11.84
C ASN A 37 0.54 -15.93 11.07
N LEU A 38 0.53 -16.07 9.74
CA LEU A 38 -0.64 -15.75 8.92
C LEU A 38 -1.84 -16.65 9.27
N ASP A 39 -1.65 -17.95 9.43
CA ASP A 39 -2.71 -18.88 9.78
C ASP A 39 -3.35 -18.52 11.13
N ARG A 40 -2.54 -18.18 12.11
CA ARG A 40 -3.00 -17.70 13.41
C ARG A 40 -3.82 -16.41 13.26
N ARG A 41 -3.31 -15.40 12.57
CA ARG A 41 -3.96 -14.09 12.38
C ARG A 41 -5.25 -14.20 11.57
N ILE A 42 -5.30 -15.05 10.55
CA ILE A 42 -6.54 -15.33 9.80
C ILE A 42 -7.59 -15.92 10.73
N LYS A 43 -7.20 -16.88 11.58
CA LYS A 43 -8.13 -17.54 12.51
C LYS A 43 -8.62 -16.60 13.61
N GLU A 44 -7.74 -15.79 14.17
CA GLU A 44 -8.05 -14.93 15.33
C GLU A 44 -8.70 -13.61 14.93
N SER A 45 -8.34 -13.06 13.78
CA SER A 45 -8.69 -11.69 13.40
C SER A 45 -9.26 -11.58 11.99
N SER A 46 -9.48 -12.68 11.30
CA SER A 46 -10.05 -12.70 9.93
C SER A 46 -9.39 -11.70 8.98
N ILE A 47 -8.06 -11.50 9.09
CA ILE A 47 -7.33 -10.59 8.22
C ILE A 47 -7.46 -11.02 6.75
N GLN A 48 -7.53 -10.05 5.85
CA GLN A 48 -7.63 -10.26 4.41
C GLN A 48 -6.39 -9.80 3.65
N GLY A 49 -5.47 -9.16 4.34
CA GLY A 49 -4.21 -8.71 3.77
C GLY A 49 -3.21 -8.25 4.83
N ILE A 50 -2.00 -7.98 4.37
CA ILE A 50 -0.90 -7.45 5.18
C ILE A 50 -0.31 -6.23 4.49
N ARG A 51 -0.07 -5.17 5.26
CA ARG A 51 0.70 -4.01 4.81
C ARG A 51 2.18 -4.28 4.98
N VAL A 52 2.93 -4.10 3.89
CA VAL A 52 4.38 -4.33 3.81
C VAL A 52 5.03 -3.11 3.18
N GLY A 53 6.19 -2.71 3.69
CA GLY A 53 6.92 -1.52 3.25
C GLY A 53 8.27 -1.81 2.58
N PHE A 54 8.64 -3.07 2.39
CA PHE A 54 9.89 -3.46 1.73
C PHE A 54 9.80 -4.92 1.24
N VAL A 55 10.78 -5.35 0.49
CA VAL A 55 10.93 -6.74 0.02
C VAL A 55 12.18 -7.37 0.62
N ASP A 56 13.28 -6.64 0.55
CA ASP A 56 14.57 -7.05 1.10
C ASP A 56 15.41 -5.80 1.40
N GLN A 57 16.11 -5.79 2.55
CA GLN A 57 16.91 -4.63 2.97
C GLN A 57 18.36 -4.70 2.52
N GLU A 58 18.85 -5.86 2.14
CA GLU A 58 20.26 -6.10 1.80
C GLU A 58 20.47 -6.50 0.33
N ALA A 59 19.49 -7.20 -0.27
CA ALA A 59 19.59 -7.68 -1.64
C ALA A 59 19.49 -6.56 -2.68
N GLY A 60 20.05 -6.81 -3.86
CA GLY A 60 19.90 -5.95 -5.03
C GLY A 60 18.67 -6.32 -5.87
N VAL A 61 18.18 -5.35 -6.65
CA VAL A 61 17.04 -5.56 -7.57
C VAL A 61 17.28 -6.74 -8.53
N ASN A 62 18.54 -6.99 -8.93
CA ASN A 62 18.88 -8.04 -9.88
C ASN A 62 19.12 -9.42 -9.26
N ASP A 63 19.03 -9.55 -7.96
CA ASP A 63 19.17 -10.83 -7.29
C ASP A 63 17.95 -11.75 -7.55
N ASP A 64 18.09 -13.01 -7.24
CA ASP A 64 17.03 -14.00 -7.42
C ASP A 64 15.84 -13.67 -6.50
N PRO A 65 14.64 -13.38 -7.03
CA PRO A 65 13.49 -13.00 -6.20
C PRO A 65 13.11 -14.04 -5.13
N GLU A 66 13.36 -15.33 -5.39
CA GLU A 66 13.05 -16.40 -4.43
C GLU A 66 13.97 -16.40 -3.20
N LYS A 67 15.05 -15.60 -3.25
CA LYS A 67 15.99 -15.41 -2.14
C LYS A 67 15.76 -14.13 -1.36
N TYR A 68 14.84 -13.28 -1.79
CA TYR A 68 14.51 -12.07 -1.04
C TYR A 68 13.95 -12.41 0.35
N GLU A 69 14.31 -11.59 1.34
CA GLU A 69 13.94 -11.77 2.74
C GLU A 69 12.44 -12.06 2.93
N LEU A 70 11.58 -11.32 2.26
CA LEU A 70 10.12 -11.45 2.41
C LEU A 70 9.46 -12.35 1.35
N PHE A 71 10.22 -13.00 0.47
CA PHE A 71 9.61 -13.91 -0.52
C PHE A 71 8.78 -15.03 0.14
N PRO A 72 9.23 -15.69 1.24
CA PRO A 72 8.40 -16.69 1.92
C PRO A 72 7.08 -16.14 2.46
N LEU A 73 7.06 -14.89 2.94
CA LEU A 73 5.83 -14.22 3.35
C LEU A 73 4.89 -14.02 2.17
N PHE A 74 5.37 -13.49 1.06
CA PHE A 74 4.56 -13.25 -0.14
C PHE A 74 4.01 -14.55 -0.72
N GLN A 75 4.80 -15.61 -0.73
CA GLN A 75 4.35 -16.94 -1.14
C GLN A 75 3.24 -17.45 -0.23
N ALA A 76 3.42 -17.38 1.09
CA ALA A 76 2.42 -17.80 2.06
C ALA A 76 1.13 -16.99 1.96
N MET A 77 1.23 -15.68 1.62
CA MET A 77 0.06 -14.82 1.36
C MET A 77 -0.67 -15.23 0.08
N ALA A 78 0.04 -15.49 -1.01
CA ALA A 78 -0.56 -15.95 -2.26
C ALA A 78 -1.32 -17.26 -2.07
N GLU A 79 -0.74 -18.25 -1.39
CA GLU A 79 -1.36 -19.55 -1.09
C GLU A 79 -2.65 -19.44 -0.28
N ARG A 80 -2.78 -18.37 0.55
CA ARG A 80 -3.95 -18.10 1.39
C ARG A 80 -4.93 -17.09 0.81
N GLY A 81 -4.66 -16.58 -0.40
CA GLY A 81 -5.47 -15.55 -1.03
C GLY A 81 -5.47 -14.20 -0.30
N LEU A 82 -4.45 -13.94 0.54
CA LEU A 82 -4.25 -12.64 1.21
C LEU A 82 -3.71 -11.62 0.22
N LYS A 83 -4.05 -10.34 0.43
CA LYS A 83 -3.63 -9.22 -0.39
C LYS A 83 -2.47 -8.49 0.27
N VAL A 84 -1.53 -8.00 -0.55
CA VAL A 84 -0.43 -7.13 -0.09
C VAL A 84 -0.84 -5.68 -0.25
N TRP A 85 -0.82 -4.90 0.84
CA TRP A 85 -0.81 -3.43 0.79
C TRP A 85 0.64 -2.97 0.75
N PHE A 86 1.08 -2.41 -0.38
CA PHE A 86 2.48 -2.09 -0.62
C PHE A 86 2.71 -0.57 -0.72
N TYR A 87 3.68 -0.07 0.03
CA TYR A 87 4.12 1.31 -0.01
C TYR A 87 5.59 1.38 0.35
N ALA A 88 6.44 1.68 -0.63
CA ALA A 88 7.88 1.56 -0.49
C ALA A 88 8.64 2.48 -1.46
N GLU A 89 9.95 2.56 -1.30
CA GLU A 89 10.86 3.24 -2.22
C GLU A 89 10.95 2.53 -3.59
N PRO A 90 11.41 3.23 -4.65
CA PRO A 90 11.45 2.69 -6.00
C PRO A 90 12.16 1.35 -6.13
N ALA A 91 13.32 1.17 -5.49
CA ALA A 91 14.08 -0.08 -5.56
C ALA A 91 13.27 -1.28 -4.99
N GLN A 92 12.53 -1.05 -3.91
CA GLN A 92 11.69 -2.06 -3.30
C GLN A 92 10.48 -2.42 -4.18
N VAL A 93 9.93 -1.43 -4.90
CA VAL A 93 8.86 -1.67 -5.88
C VAL A 93 9.39 -2.47 -7.08
N GLU A 94 10.61 -2.22 -7.55
CA GLU A 94 11.24 -3.02 -8.60
C GLU A 94 11.48 -4.47 -8.15
N MET A 95 11.93 -4.68 -6.91
CA MET A 95 12.04 -6.04 -6.33
C MET A 95 10.67 -6.70 -6.24
N PHE A 96 9.65 -5.96 -5.81
CA PHE A 96 8.29 -6.49 -5.67
C PHE A 96 7.67 -6.84 -7.04
N ASP A 97 7.95 -6.07 -8.09
CA ASP A 97 7.55 -6.42 -9.46
C ASP A 97 8.09 -7.80 -9.88
N ARG A 98 9.35 -8.10 -9.52
CA ARG A 98 9.96 -9.42 -9.78
C ARG A 98 9.38 -10.53 -8.90
N VAL A 99 8.96 -10.22 -7.67
CA VAL A 99 8.19 -11.16 -6.84
C VAL A 99 6.86 -11.49 -7.51
N LEU A 100 6.13 -10.47 -8.02
CA LEU A 100 4.87 -10.67 -8.72
C LEU A 100 5.01 -11.50 -10.01
N GLU A 101 6.18 -11.50 -10.64
CA GLU A 101 6.48 -12.41 -11.76
C GLU A 101 6.51 -13.88 -11.34
N ARG A 102 6.99 -14.17 -10.13
CA ARG A 102 7.04 -15.52 -9.57
C ARG A 102 5.72 -15.97 -8.95
N LEU A 103 4.94 -15.00 -8.45
CA LEU A 103 3.68 -15.21 -7.74
C LEU A 103 2.53 -14.50 -8.46
N PRO A 104 2.10 -14.98 -9.64
CA PRO A 104 1.10 -14.28 -10.47
C PRO A 104 -0.29 -14.23 -9.84
N ASP A 105 -0.56 -15.07 -8.83
CA ASP A 105 -1.84 -15.07 -8.11
C ASP A 105 -1.85 -14.11 -6.90
N LEU A 106 -0.70 -13.53 -6.55
CA LEU A 106 -0.58 -12.58 -5.44
C LEU A 106 -1.23 -11.25 -5.82
N VAL A 107 -2.27 -10.87 -5.11
CA VAL A 107 -2.94 -9.57 -5.31
C VAL A 107 -2.19 -8.48 -4.56
N ALA A 108 -1.86 -7.39 -5.25
CA ALA A 108 -1.15 -6.26 -4.70
C ALA A 108 -1.94 -4.95 -4.85
N VAL A 109 -1.94 -4.14 -3.79
CA VAL A 109 -2.55 -2.80 -3.76
C VAL A 109 -1.46 -1.79 -3.42
N PHE A 110 -1.14 -0.90 -4.37
CA PHE A 110 -0.18 0.18 -4.17
C PHE A 110 -0.86 1.36 -3.49
N ASN A 111 -0.33 1.80 -2.36
CA ASN A 111 -0.92 2.89 -1.60
C ASN A 111 -0.61 4.27 -2.23
N HIS A 112 -1.39 5.28 -1.83
CA HIS A 112 -1.14 6.70 -2.04
C HIS A 112 -0.81 7.06 -3.49
N CYS A 113 -1.76 6.81 -4.41
CA CYS A 113 -1.62 7.07 -5.85
C CYS A 113 -0.38 6.39 -6.48
N GLY A 114 0.17 5.37 -5.82
CA GLY A 114 1.37 4.67 -6.28
C GLY A 114 2.66 5.50 -6.21
N PHE A 115 2.67 6.61 -5.44
CA PHE A 115 3.90 7.34 -5.18
C PHE A 115 4.91 6.47 -4.45
N MET A 116 6.15 6.55 -4.87
CA MET A 116 7.29 5.84 -4.30
C MET A 116 8.23 6.89 -3.71
N VAL A 117 8.24 7.01 -2.39
CA VAL A 117 8.94 8.09 -1.70
C VAL A 117 9.97 7.58 -0.70
N SER A 118 11.04 8.36 -0.53
CA SER A 118 11.96 8.21 0.61
C SER A 118 11.48 9.06 1.78
N LEU A 119 11.68 8.55 2.99
CA LEU A 119 11.41 9.30 4.21
C LEU A 119 12.33 10.51 4.38
N ASP A 120 13.45 10.57 3.65
CA ASP A 120 14.35 11.73 3.64
C ASP A 120 13.68 13.01 3.12
N ASN A 121 12.63 12.85 2.30
CA ASN A 121 11.86 13.96 1.73
C ASN A 121 10.60 14.30 2.54
N LEU A 122 10.45 13.69 3.73
CA LEU A 122 9.30 13.88 4.59
C LEU A 122 9.43 15.16 5.42
N SER A 123 8.39 15.98 5.39
CA SER A 123 8.13 17.05 6.35
C SER A 123 6.78 16.83 7.04
N ILE A 124 6.60 17.44 8.21
CA ILE A 124 5.36 17.37 8.97
C ILE A 124 4.82 18.79 9.12
N ASP A 125 3.57 19.01 8.72
CA ASP A 125 2.91 20.30 8.82
C ASP A 125 2.40 20.61 10.26
N GLN A 126 1.82 21.80 10.43
CA GLN A 126 1.27 22.26 11.71
C GLN A 126 0.09 21.40 12.22
N HIS A 127 -0.52 20.60 11.36
CA HIS A 127 -1.62 19.67 11.68
C HIS A 127 -1.12 18.24 11.84
N ALA A 128 0.19 18.05 12.00
CA ALA A 128 0.87 16.75 12.10
C ALA A 128 0.66 15.84 10.87
N ARG A 129 0.38 16.40 9.69
CA ARG A 129 0.23 15.64 8.45
C ARG A 129 1.55 15.51 7.71
N PRO A 130 1.81 14.35 7.09
CA PRO A 130 2.99 14.16 6.26
C PRO A 130 2.89 14.94 4.94
N HIS A 131 4.00 15.54 4.52
CA HIS A 131 4.20 16.11 3.20
C HIS A 131 5.54 15.65 2.66
N PHE A 132 5.55 15.30 1.37
CA PHE A 132 6.75 14.88 0.66
C PHE A 132 7.08 15.87 -0.43
N GLU A 133 8.32 16.34 -0.46
CA GLU A 133 8.84 17.15 -1.56
C GLU A 133 9.12 16.24 -2.75
N VAL A 134 8.23 16.24 -3.74
CA VAL A 134 8.28 15.36 -4.89
C VAL A 134 7.98 16.12 -6.19
N GLN A 135 8.51 15.64 -7.30
CA GLN A 135 8.11 16.11 -8.62
C GLN A 135 6.70 15.60 -8.96
N ILE A 136 5.87 16.44 -9.57
CA ILE A 136 4.54 16.07 -10.05
C ILE A 136 4.44 16.33 -11.57
N PRO A 137 4.13 15.30 -12.40
CA PRO A 137 4.04 13.89 -12.03
C PRO A 137 5.40 13.30 -11.66
N PRO A 138 5.46 12.31 -10.77
CA PRO A 138 6.72 11.68 -10.39
C PRO A 138 7.26 10.81 -11.53
N PRO A 139 8.60 10.75 -11.75
CA PRO A 139 9.20 9.90 -12.78
C PRO A 139 8.97 8.40 -12.52
N THR A 140 8.68 8.02 -11.28
CA THR A 140 8.36 6.66 -10.87
C THR A 140 7.02 6.12 -11.42
N LEU A 141 6.20 6.97 -12.06
CA LEU A 141 5.00 6.50 -12.76
C LEU A 141 5.30 5.52 -13.90
N ASP A 142 6.48 5.56 -14.51
CA ASP A 142 6.86 4.58 -15.54
C ASP A 142 7.07 3.19 -14.94
N LEU A 143 7.61 3.10 -13.73
CA LEU A 143 7.70 1.85 -12.97
C LEU A 143 6.30 1.35 -12.58
N LEU A 144 5.44 2.26 -12.12
CA LEU A 144 4.06 1.91 -11.77
C LEU A 144 3.26 1.44 -12.99
N GLU A 145 3.51 2.00 -14.19
CA GLU A 145 2.89 1.54 -15.44
C GLU A 145 3.26 0.07 -15.72
N ARG A 146 4.55 -0.27 -15.61
CA ARG A 146 5.04 -1.65 -15.78
C ARG A 146 4.37 -2.62 -14.81
N VAL A 147 4.31 -2.25 -13.52
CA VAL A 147 3.62 -3.07 -12.50
C VAL A 147 2.13 -3.16 -12.77
N GLY A 148 1.51 -2.08 -13.24
CA GLY A 148 0.08 -1.97 -13.55
C GLY A 148 -0.36 -2.79 -14.79
N GLU A 149 0.57 -3.28 -15.62
CA GLU A 149 0.27 -4.25 -16.69
C GLU A 149 -0.27 -5.58 -16.15
N ARG A 150 0.02 -5.89 -14.88
CA ARG A 150 -0.46 -7.11 -14.23
C ARG A 150 -1.92 -6.95 -13.81
N PRO A 151 -2.81 -7.91 -14.13
CA PRO A 151 -4.24 -7.77 -13.85
C PRO A 151 -4.60 -7.84 -12.36
N ASN A 152 -3.70 -8.35 -11.54
CA ASN A 152 -3.86 -8.53 -10.08
C ASN A 152 -3.26 -7.38 -9.26
N THR A 153 -2.90 -6.26 -9.90
CA THR A 153 -2.42 -5.06 -9.22
C THR A 153 -3.48 -3.95 -9.23
N TYR A 154 -3.58 -3.26 -8.11
CA TYR A 154 -4.54 -2.20 -7.82
C TYR A 154 -3.81 -0.99 -7.25
N VAL A 155 -4.45 0.17 -7.25
CA VAL A 155 -3.90 1.38 -6.62
C VAL A 155 -4.95 2.06 -5.75
N HIS A 156 -4.55 2.51 -4.55
CA HIS A 156 -5.34 3.42 -3.74
C HIS A 156 -5.22 4.85 -4.25
N PHE A 157 -6.34 5.43 -4.60
CA PHE A 157 -6.46 6.87 -4.85
C PHE A 157 -6.63 7.58 -3.51
N SER A 158 -5.50 7.91 -2.89
CA SER A 158 -5.42 8.48 -1.53
C SER A 158 -4.16 9.29 -1.33
N GLY A 159 -4.10 10.09 -0.26
CA GLY A 159 -2.89 10.78 0.19
C GLY A 159 -2.48 11.97 -0.68
N GLN A 160 -3.33 12.47 -1.56
CA GLN A 160 -2.99 13.58 -2.47
C GLN A 160 -2.48 14.81 -1.73
N TYR A 161 -3.00 15.11 -0.54
CA TYR A 161 -2.57 16.21 0.31
C TYR A 161 -1.08 16.12 0.68
N ALA A 162 -0.52 14.89 0.72
CA ALA A 162 0.87 14.66 1.10
C ALA A 162 1.86 14.94 -0.03
N PHE A 163 1.39 15.00 -1.28
CA PHE A 163 2.24 15.14 -2.48
C PHE A 163 1.97 16.44 -3.23
N SER A 164 0.73 16.93 -3.23
CA SER A 164 0.33 18.14 -3.96
C SER A 164 1.04 19.38 -3.43
N HIS A 165 1.48 20.23 -4.34
CA HIS A 165 1.97 21.58 -4.05
C HIS A 165 0.85 22.62 -4.01
N ASP A 166 -0.35 22.26 -4.49
CA ASP A 166 -1.53 23.09 -4.53
C ASP A 166 -2.51 22.72 -3.41
N PRO A 167 -3.33 23.67 -2.92
CA PRO A 167 -4.41 23.36 -2.00
C PRO A 167 -5.50 22.50 -2.66
N TYR A 168 -6.37 21.90 -1.84
CA TYR A 168 -7.55 21.19 -2.34
C TYR A 168 -8.32 22.06 -3.36
N PRO A 169 -8.77 21.50 -4.50
CA PRO A 169 -8.85 20.08 -4.87
C PRO A 169 -7.59 19.50 -5.57
N TYR A 170 -6.40 20.00 -5.30
CA TYR A 170 -5.12 19.47 -5.77
C TYR A 170 -4.98 19.43 -7.30
N PRO A 171 -5.15 20.59 -8.01
CA PRO A 171 -5.21 20.60 -9.47
C PRO A 171 -3.91 20.14 -10.15
N ASP A 172 -2.77 20.29 -9.49
CA ASP A 172 -1.47 19.78 -9.94
C ASP A 172 -1.41 18.27 -10.02
N MET A 173 -2.28 17.55 -9.28
CA MET A 173 -2.39 16.09 -9.31
C MET A 173 -3.19 15.56 -10.51
N ALA A 174 -3.79 16.42 -11.33
CA ALA A 174 -4.60 15.99 -12.49
C ALA A 174 -3.82 15.13 -13.49
N PRO A 175 -2.55 15.43 -13.87
CA PRO A 175 -1.77 14.55 -14.75
C PRO A 175 -1.50 13.16 -14.13
N VAL A 176 -1.27 13.08 -12.82
CA VAL A 176 -1.11 11.81 -12.10
C VAL A 176 -2.40 11.00 -12.17
N THR A 177 -3.52 11.62 -11.84
CA THR A 177 -4.84 10.98 -11.88
C THR A 177 -5.15 10.42 -13.27
N GLN A 178 -4.92 11.21 -14.34
CA GLN A 178 -5.12 10.75 -15.71
C GLN A 178 -4.22 9.55 -16.07
N ARG A 179 -2.95 9.56 -15.61
CA ARG A 179 -2.03 8.45 -15.84
C ARG A 179 -2.49 7.18 -15.10
N LEU A 180 -2.94 7.30 -13.84
CA LEU A 180 -3.49 6.19 -13.07
C LEU A 180 -4.71 5.57 -13.74
N PHE A 181 -5.65 6.39 -14.24
CA PHE A 181 -6.77 5.89 -15.02
C PHE A 181 -6.35 5.13 -16.28
N LYS A 182 -5.30 5.57 -16.95
CA LYS A 182 -4.77 4.88 -18.12
C LYS A 182 -4.12 3.54 -17.75
N ILE A 183 -3.41 3.48 -16.61
CA ILE A 183 -2.69 2.27 -16.15
C ILE A 183 -3.66 1.23 -15.60
N PHE A 184 -4.52 1.62 -14.67
CA PHE A 184 -5.35 0.69 -13.89
C PHE A 184 -6.80 0.59 -14.37
N GLY A 185 -7.30 1.61 -15.06
CA GLY A 185 -8.73 1.73 -15.33
C GLY A 185 -9.55 1.95 -14.03
N PRO A 186 -10.84 2.28 -14.14
CA PRO A 186 -11.67 2.52 -12.96
C PRO A 186 -11.85 1.29 -12.07
N GLU A 187 -11.75 0.08 -12.63
CA GLU A 187 -11.98 -1.19 -11.92
C GLU A 187 -10.87 -1.56 -10.94
N ARG A 188 -9.68 -0.99 -11.13
CA ARG A 188 -8.50 -1.28 -10.29
C ARG A 188 -8.00 -0.07 -9.52
N MET A 189 -8.77 1.02 -9.49
CA MET A 189 -8.55 2.19 -8.64
C MET A 189 -9.51 2.13 -7.46
N LEU A 190 -8.96 2.19 -6.25
CA LEU A 190 -9.71 2.10 -5.01
C LEU A 190 -9.60 3.44 -4.27
N TRP A 191 -10.71 4.09 -4.00
CA TRP A 191 -10.68 5.26 -3.14
C TRP A 191 -10.29 4.87 -1.70
N ALA A 192 -9.43 5.66 -1.07
CA ALA A 192 -9.07 5.51 0.33
C ALA A 192 -8.89 6.87 1.01
N SER A 193 -9.38 6.99 2.23
CA SER A 193 -9.38 8.23 2.98
C SER A 193 -8.01 8.65 3.50
N ASP A 194 -7.11 7.70 3.72
CA ASP A 194 -5.88 7.93 4.47
C ASP A 194 -6.14 8.50 5.88
N PHE A 195 -7.20 7.97 6.53
CA PHE A 195 -7.55 8.37 7.90
C PHE A 195 -6.38 8.11 8.86
N PRO A 196 -6.05 9.01 9.82
CA PRO A 196 -6.86 10.18 10.24
C PRO A 196 -6.52 11.49 9.52
N TRP A 197 -5.56 11.53 8.64
CA TRP A 197 -4.99 12.75 8.04
C TRP A 197 -5.99 13.56 7.21
N ILE A 198 -7.01 12.91 6.66
CA ILE A 198 -8.07 13.55 5.87
C ILE A 198 -9.02 14.41 6.70
N LEU A 199 -9.07 14.24 8.02
CA LEU A 199 -10.11 14.84 8.87
C LEU A 199 -10.14 16.36 8.86
N GLU A 200 -9.00 17.02 8.67
CA GLU A 200 -8.90 18.47 8.78
C GLU A 200 -8.96 19.18 7.42
N VAL A 201 -8.29 18.61 6.41
CA VAL A 201 -8.24 19.22 5.07
C VAL A 201 -8.16 18.14 3.99
N PRO A 202 -9.12 18.08 3.09
CA PRO A 202 -10.31 18.92 2.96
C PRO A 202 -11.42 18.59 3.96
N GLY A 203 -11.33 17.51 4.67
CA GLY A 203 -12.37 16.88 5.47
C GLY A 203 -12.83 15.58 4.84
N TYR A 204 -13.57 14.76 5.58
CA TYR A 204 -13.95 13.43 5.12
C TYR A 204 -15.02 13.45 4.01
N GLU A 205 -15.91 14.45 4.04
CA GLU A 205 -17.05 14.53 3.12
C GLU A 205 -16.66 15.10 1.74
N GLU A 206 -15.70 16.02 1.69
CA GLU A 206 -15.29 16.73 0.48
C GLU A 206 -14.74 15.80 -0.65
N PRO A 207 -13.90 14.80 -0.37
CA PRO A 207 -13.35 13.94 -1.41
C PRO A 207 -14.32 12.94 -2.02
N VAL A 208 -15.50 12.75 -1.44
CA VAL A 208 -16.52 11.79 -1.90
C VAL A 208 -17.73 12.46 -2.53
N SER A 209 -17.74 13.79 -2.56
CA SER A 209 -18.77 14.59 -3.23
C SER A 209 -18.37 14.94 -4.66
#